data_bc48f3458da56b3d377e07cb1057a732
#
_entry.id   bc48f3458da56b3d377e07cb1057a732
#
_cell.length_a   1.000
_cell.length_b   1.000
_cell.length_c   1.000
_cell.angle_alpha   90.00
_cell.angle_beta   90.00
_cell.angle_gamma   90.00
#
_symmetry.space_group_name_H-M   'P 1'
#
loop_
_entity.id
_entity.type
_entity.pdbx_description
1 polymer ?
#
loop_
_entity_poly.entity_id
_entity_poly.type
_entity_poly.pdbx_seq_one_letter_code
_entity_poly.pdbx_strand_id
1 'polypeptide(L)'
;MKKEFLFRLTAGLLTLFLLLPHAAAAEEGKTAELDALFTTADLPDATISDLLKAMEDGRLTAERLTQMYLERIEAYDLPMELRTIISLNPDALTEARKADWARAKGETGRLLGIPILIKDNIDVAGMATTCGSHSRRSAIASHDAQVVARLRAEGAVILGKTNMSTFADSGSNSISEIAGMVGNAYDPSRTPAGSSGGSAVAVACSFAAAALGTDTASSLRRPASFANIYSLRSSFGMVSQIGMDRLNYDQDVIGPMCRNVEDIALIFDVIAGTDESDPYTAEADSYLPEGGYLPALDADGLQGKRIGYLANSFGYLYGAGSGLPLNRPMPLDRKITGMVERARQTLIDGGAELIDLSELLPETFIGAVSDNEDPGNMRRIREHVTQVLEENAIDAVIYVSQTDVAETQEDPSGKFDNPSRYINTFSPQGGLPEMMLPMGLSEADPAGGFPHALPLGLSIFSGYGNDAVLLQIAYAYEQQSKVQTHPWTTPALPDPDLADFAQDLLGQVQELERPLYTQASLAAMDRAAQNLSSMQADSVDAVTYQAAVRTLAEAYDALALLPPETTQATEMPASKEASQEAQMRLPWVIPVAAAAAALCVPFCIYLRKKKKNDSPVAAHTMHGDEK
;
A
#
# COMPACT_ATOMS: atom_id res chain seq x y z
N MET A 1 37.38 -40.80 53.45
CA MET A 1 38.01 -40.46 52.13
C MET A 1 37.08 -40.52 50.94
N LYS A 2 36.25 -41.53 50.69
CA LYS A 2 35.36 -41.57 49.51
C LYS A 2 34.21 -40.56 49.52
N LYS A 3 33.69 -40.15 50.69
CA LYS A 3 32.59 -39.17 50.81
C LYS A 3 33.06 -37.74 50.67
N GLU A 4 34.24 -37.38 51.08
CA GLU A 4 34.79 -36.02 50.87
C GLU A 4 35.26 -35.77 49.43
N PHE A 5 35.70 -36.83 48.74
CA PHE A 5 36.08 -36.72 47.33
C PHE A 5 34.86 -36.52 46.45
N LEU A 6 33.73 -37.18 46.74
CA LEU A 6 32.49 -37.01 46.00
C LEU A 6 31.90 -35.63 46.25
N PHE A 7 32.00 -35.06 47.47
CA PHE A 7 31.47 -33.71 47.75
C PHE A 7 32.31 -32.59 47.10
N ARG A 8 33.65 -32.80 47.00
CA ARG A 8 34.50 -31.84 46.24
C ARG A 8 34.33 -31.93 44.71
N LEU A 9 33.99 -33.12 44.20
CA LEU A 9 33.70 -33.29 42.76
C LEU A 9 32.34 -32.68 42.39
N THR A 10 31.33 -32.81 43.27
CA THR A 10 30.01 -32.19 43.04
C THR A 10 30.05 -30.67 43.24
N ALA A 11 30.83 -30.14 44.18
CA ALA A 11 31.03 -28.71 44.35
C ALA A 11 31.81 -28.10 43.19
N GLY A 12 32.82 -28.80 42.64
CA GLY A 12 33.58 -28.37 41.44
C GLY A 12 32.75 -28.40 40.16
N LEU A 13 31.83 -29.37 40.03
CA LEU A 13 30.90 -29.43 38.89
C LEU A 13 29.79 -28.36 38.99
N LEU A 14 29.34 -28.02 40.21
CA LEU A 14 28.35 -26.95 40.40
C LEU A 14 28.96 -25.56 40.15
N THR A 15 30.25 -25.35 40.53
CA THR A 15 30.96 -24.11 40.21
C THR A 15 31.34 -24.02 38.73
N LEU A 16 31.58 -25.14 38.05
CA LEU A 16 31.80 -25.14 36.59
C LEU A 16 30.51 -24.90 35.79
N PHE A 17 29.35 -25.29 36.36
CA PHE A 17 28.04 -24.97 35.78
C PHE A 17 27.61 -23.51 36.03
N LEU A 18 28.16 -22.85 37.03
CA LEU A 18 27.97 -21.43 37.33
C LEU A 18 28.98 -20.53 36.59
N LEU A 19 30.01 -21.14 35.93
CA LEU A 19 31.01 -20.45 35.11
C LEU A 19 30.91 -20.80 33.63
N LEU A 20 29.95 -21.64 33.22
CA LEU A 20 29.51 -21.62 31.83
C LEU A 20 28.80 -20.27 31.64
N PRO A 21 29.28 -19.41 30.75
CA PRO A 21 28.44 -18.34 30.34
C PRO A 21 27.12 -19.02 29.94
N HIS A 22 26.00 -18.54 30.48
CA HIS A 22 24.73 -18.77 29.82
C HIS A 22 25.05 -18.57 28.35
N ALA A 23 24.89 -19.61 27.53
CA ALA A 23 24.66 -19.38 26.12
C ALA A 23 23.35 -18.60 26.15
N ALA A 24 23.48 -17.28 26.26
CA ALA A 24 22.42 -16.36 25.94
C ALA A 24 21.94 -16.85 24.59
N ALA A 25 20.70 -17.21 24.48
CA ALA A 25 20.01 -17.06 23.23
C ALA A 25 20.53 -15.70 22.74
N ALA A 26 21.17 -15.63 21.58
CA ALA A 26 21.69 -14.39 21.08
C ALA A 26 20.53 -13.40 21.23
N GLU A 27 20.68 -12.42 22.14
CA GLU A 27 19.73 -11.33 22.21
C GLU A 27 19.70 -10.76 20.82
N GLU A 28 18.53 -10.75 20.20
CA GLU A 28 18.33 -10.09 18.92
C GLU A 28 18.88 -8.68 19.09
N GLY A 29 19.71 -8.21 18.15
CA GLY A 29 20.32 -6.87 18.24
C GLY A 29 19.24 -5.79 18.26
N LYS A 30 19.56 -4.61 18.73
CA LYS A 30 18.61 -3.48 18.81
C LYS A 30 18.04 -3.08 17.45
N THR A 31 18.80 -3.28 16.39
CA THR A 31 18.34 -3.12 15.00
C THR A 31 17.22 -4.12 14.68
N ALA A 32 17.36 -5.38 15.11
CA ALA A 32 16.32 -6.39 14.89
C ALA A 32 15.06 -6.12 15.73
N GLU A 33 15.21 -5.64 16.97
CA GLU A 33 14.08 -5.19 17.79
C GLU A 33 13.36 -4.00 17.13
N LEU A 34 14.10 -3.02 16.57
CA LEU A 34 13.53 -1.89 15.83
C LEU A 34 12.81 -2.35 14.56
N ASP A 35 13.39 -3.28 13.81
CA ASP A 35 12.78 -3.84 12.59
C ASP A 35 11.51 -4.67 12.89
N ALA A 36 11.32 -5.08 14.14
CA ALA A 36 10.10 -5.72 14.61
C ALA A 36 8.96 -4.72 14.89
N LEU A 37 9.21 -3.42 14.92
CA LEU A 37 8.16 -2.41 15.02
C LEU A 37 7.58 -2.09 13.63
N PHE A 38 6.27 -1.86 13.55
CA PHE A 38 5.62 -1.21 12.44
C PHE A 38 5.18 0.19 12.88
N THR A 39 5.71 1.22 12.25
CA THR A 39 5.57 2.60 12.69
C THR A 39 4.68 3.43 11.77
N THR A 40 4.30 4.63 12.20
CA THR A 40 3.54 5.59 11.39
C THR A 40 4.30 6.02 10.12
N ALA A 41 5.64 5.94 10.11
CA ALA A 41 6.46 6.28 8.96
C ALA A 41 6.42 5.17 7.87
N ASP A 42 6.05 3.94 8.23
CA ASP A 42 5.94 2.83 7.28
C ASP A 42 4.60 2.85 6.49
N LEU A 43 3.56 3.49 7.07
CA LEU A 43 2.20 3.51 6.49
C LEU A 43 2.12 4.02 5.05
N PRO A 44 2.82 5.10 4.65
CA PRO A 44 2.69 5.64 3.30
C PRO A 44 3.15 4.68 2.20
N ASP A 45 4.19 3.89 2.47
CA ASP A 45 4.82 2.99 1.49
C ASP A 45 4.29 1.55 1.56
N ALA A 46 3.62 1.17 2.67
CA ALA A 46 3.13 -0.18 2.87
C ALA A 46 2.00 -0.55 1.90
N THR A 47 2.15 -1.70 1.22
CA THR A 47 1.08 -2.36 0.49
C THR A 47 0.12 -3.08 1.45
N ILE A 48 -1.06 -3.47 0.98
CA ILE A 48 -1.96 -4.33 1.77
C ILE A 48 -1.27 -5.65 2.15
N SER A 49 -0.47 -6.21 1.25
CA SER A 49 0.33 -7.42 1.51
C SER A 49 1.34 -7.22 2.64
N ASP A 50 2.03 -6.06 2.67
CA ASP A 50 2.96 -5.70 3.76
C ASP A 50 2.24 -5.56 5.09
N LEU A 51 1.07 -4.91 5.10
CA LEU A 51 0.23 -4.75 6.29
C LEU A 51 -0.25 -6.11 6.83
N LEU A 52 -0.74 -6.98 5.96
CA LEU A 52 -1.16 -8.34 6.33
C LEU A 52 0.00 -9.14 6.89
N LYS A 53 1.16 -9.07 6.24
CA LYS A 53 2.37 -9.73 6.72
C LYS A 53 2.84 -9.19 8.07
N ALA A 54 2.83 -7.88 8.27
CA ALA A 54 3.16 -7.27 9.56
C ALA A 54 2.23 -7.77 10.69
N MET A 55 0.94 -7.98 10.37
CA MET A 55 -0.02 -8.54 11.33
C MET A 55 0.21 -10.05 11.57
N GLU A 56 0.58 -10.81 10.54
CA GLU A 56 0.93 -12.24 10.68
C GLU A 56 2.19 -12.44 11.52
N ASP A 57 3.18 -11.57 11.33
CA ASP A 57 4.44 -11.56 12.07
C ASP A 57 4.27 -11.02 13.51
N GLY A 58 3.09 -10.49 13.87
CA GLY A 58 2.80 -9.92 15.19
C GLY A 58 3.41 -8.53 15.44
N ARG A 59 3.93 -7.87 14.40
CA ARG A 59 4.50 -6.51 14.45
C ARG A 59 3.43 -5.41 14.43
N LEU A 60 2.23 -5.75 14.01
CA LEU A 60 1.08 -4.86 13.88
C LEU A 60 -0.19 -5.59 14.31
N THR A 61 -1.20 -4.88 14.77
CA THR A 61 -2.57 -5.38 14.93
C THR A 61 -3.53 -4.60 14.05
N ALA A 62 -4.66 -5.18 13.69
CA ALA A 62 -5.70 -4.47 12.94
C ALA A 62 -6.24 -3.28 13.75
N GLU A 63 -6.35 -3.42 15.10
CA GLU A 63 -6.72 -2.33 15.99
C GLU A 63 -5.73 -1.17 15.89
N ARG A 64 -4.40 -1.44 16.00
CA ARG A 64 -3.36 -0.40 15.91
C ARG A 64 -3.35 0.26 14.54
N LEU A 65 -3.41 -0.51 13.45
CA LEU A 65 -3.49 0.02 12.09
C LEU A 65 -4.69 0.95 11.90
N THR A 66 -5.87 0.51 12.37
CA THR A 66 -7.09 1.34 12.29
C THR A 66 -6.93 2.62 13.10
N GLN A 67 -6.32 2.54 14.29
CA GLN A 67 -6.04 3.68 15.14
C GLN A 67 -5.07 4.66 14.45
N MET A 68 -3.99 4.18 13.83
CA MET A 68 -3.04 5.02 13.10
C MET A 68 -3.71 5.81 11.97
N TYR A 69 -4.61 5.19 11.21
CA TYR A 69 -5.37 5.91 10.17
C TYR A 69 -6.33 6.94 10.76
N LEU A 70 -7.01 6.64 11.87
CA LEU A 70 -7.90 7.59 12.55
C LEU A 70 -7.12 8.80 13.11
N GLU A 71 -5.94 8.57 13.68
CA GLU A 71 -5.03 9.61 14.16
C GLU A 71 -4.58 10.54 13.02
N ARG A 72 -4.25 9.97 11.84
CA ARG A 72 -3.90 10.76 10.65
C ARG A 72 -5.08 11.58 10.13
N ILE A 73 -6.28 11.01 10.10
CA ILE A 73 -7.51 11.74 9.72
C ILE A 73 -7.74 12.92 10.68
N GLU A 74 -7.63 12.69 12.00
CA GLU A 74 -7.80 13.73 13.01
C GLU A 74 -6.76 14.85 12.85
N ALA A 75 -5.49 14.47 12.63
CA ALA A 75 -4.38 15.41 12.52
C ALA A 75 -4.43 16.27 11.25
N TYR A 76 -4.95 15.74 10.14
CA TYR A 76 -4.76 16.38 8.84
C TYR A 76 -6.03 16.71 8.07
N ASP A 77 -7.11 15.92 8.17
CA ASP A 77 -8.26 16.05 7.26
C ASP A 77 -8.90 17.45 7.32
N LEU A 78 -9.31 17.89 8.51
CA LEU A 78 -9.85 19.23 8.70
C LEU A 78 -8.77 20.31 8.89
N PRO A 79 -7.69 20.09 9.66
CA PRO A 79 -6.66 21.11 9.86
C PRO A 79 -5.97 21.57 8.59
N MET A 80 -5.79 20.67 7.61
CA MET A 80 -5.20 20.97 6.30
C MET A 80 -6.24 21.30 5.23
N GLU A 81 -7.51 21.48 5.60
CA GLU A 81 -8.63 21.76 4.69
C GLU A 81 -8.86 20.70 3.60
N LEU A 82 -8.45 19.44 3.85
CA LEU A 82 -8.61 18.34 2.90
C LEU A 82 -10.07 17.87 2.81
N ARG A 83 -10.79 17.83 3.92
CA ARG A 83 -12.24 17.49 4.00
C ARG A 83 -12.62 16.24 3.22
N THR A 84 -11.80 15.20 3.33
CA THR A 84 -11.97 13.96 2.58
C THR A 84 -13.05 13.05 3.16
N ILE A 85 -13.37 13.21 4.45
CA ILE A 85 -14.29 12.35 5.19
C ILE A 85 -15.65 13.03 5.39
N ILE A 86 -16.71 12.32 5.05
CA ILE A 86 -18.11 12.72 5.36
C ILE A 86 -18.55 12.16 6.70
N SER A 87 -18.24 10.88 6.98
CA SER A 87 -18.53 10.24 8.26
C SER A 87 -17.59 9.07 8.51
N LEU A 88 -17.10 8.95 9.74
CA LEU A 88 -16.36 7.77 10.19
C LEU A 88 -17.35 6.70 10.68
N ASN A 89 -16.97 5.43 10.52
CA ASN A 89 -17.70 4.30 11.08
C ASN A 89 -17.43 4.23 12.59
N PRO A 90 -18.45 4.41 13.45
CA PRO A 90 -18.27 4.36 14.89
C PRO A 90 -17.81 2.99 15.40
N ASP A 91 -18.02 1.94 14.61
CA ASP A 91 -17.66 0.56 14.95
C ASP A 91 -16.29 0.13 14.39
N ALA A 92 -15.56 1.00 13.68
CA ALA A 92 -14.30 0.64 12.99
C ALA A 92 -13.27 -0.05 13.91
N LEU A 93 -12.99 0.50 15.10
CA LEU A 93 -12.11 -0.13 16.09
C LEU A 93 -12.66 -1.45 16.64
N THR A 94 -13.97 -1.58 16.73
CA THR A 94 -14.61 -2.84 17.15
C THR A 94 -14.50 -3.90 16.06
N GLU A 95 -14.62 -3.52 14.79
CA GLU A 95 -14.41 -4.40 13.64
C GLU A 95 -12.93 -4.84 13.57
N ALA A 96 -11.99 -3.92 13.80
CA ALA A 96 -10.56 -4.21 13.84
C ALA A 96 -10.19 -5.22 14.95
N ARG A 97 -10.69 -5.01 16.18
CA ARG A 97 -10.50 -6.00 17.28
C ARG A 97 -11.07 -7.38 16.95
N LYS A 98 -12.21 -7.45 16.24
CA LYS A 98 -12.78 -8.72 15.79
C LYS A 98 -11.86 -9.40 14.77
N ALA A 99 -11.23 -8.65 13.87
CA ALA A 99 -10.26 -9.18 12.92
C ALA A 99 -9.01 -9.73 13.62
N ASP A 100 -8.48 -9.02 14.63
CA ASP A 100 -7.35 -9.51 15.43
C ASP A 100 -7.71 -10.81 16.17
N TRP A 101 -8.90 -10.88 16.74
CA TRP A 101 -9.38 -12.09 17.39
C TRP A 101 -9.60 -13.26 16.43
N ALA A 102 -10.11 -13.00 15.21
CA ALA A 102 -10.25 -13.99 14.16
C ALA A 102 -8.87 -14.54 13.74
N ARG A 103 -7.88 -13.65 13.52
CA ARG A 103 -6.49 -14.03 13.22
C ARG A 103 -5.89 -14.88 14.33
N ALA A 104 -6.07 -14.50 15.59
CA ALA A 104 -5.57 -15.27 16.76
C ALA A 104 -6.18 -16.69 16.84
N LYS A 105 -7.34 -16.94 16.20
CA LYS A 105 -7.95 -18.27 16.07
C LYS A 105 -7.49 -19.04 14.83
N GLY A 106 -6.66 -18.42 13.98
CA GLY A 106 -6.21 -19.01 12.72
C GLY A 106 -7.18 -18.83 11.57
N GLU A 107 -8.17 -17.93 11.70
CA GLU A 107 -9.03 -17.54 10.57
C GLU A 107 -8.19 -16.68 9.60
N THR A 108 -8.46 -16.82 8.31
CA THR A 108 -7.77 -16.11 7.22
C THR A 108 -8.77 -15.34 6.37
N GLY A 109 -8.30 -14.29 5.71
CA GLY A 109 -9.06 -13.50 4.74
C GLY A 109 -8.11 -12.60 3.99
N ARG A 110 -8.36 -12.38 2.71
CA ARG A 110 -7.49 -11.57 1.84
C ARG A 110 -7.35 -10.12 2.31
N LEU A 111 -8.27 -9.63 3.13
CA LEU A 111 -8.31 -8.27 3.66
C LEU A 111 -8.50 -8.25 5.19
N LEU A 112 -8.17 -9.36 5.88
CA LEU A 112 -8.46 -9.50 7.32
C LEU A 112 -7.78 -8.39 8.14
N GLY A 113 -8.60 -7.45 8.64
CA GLY A 113 -8.16 -6.33 9.46
C GLY A 113 -7.67 -5.10 8.66
N ILE A 114 -7.82 -5.07 7.34
CA ILE A 114 -7.41 -3.94 6.48
C ILE A 114 -8.50 -2.85 6.46
N PRO A 115 -8.18 -1.60 6.87
CA PRO A 115 -9.11 -0.48 6.84
C PRO A 115 -9.30 0.08 5.42
N ILE A 116 -10.57 0.16 4.99
CA ILE A 116 -10.98 0.65 3.66
C ILE A 116 -12.03 1.75 3.80
N LEU A 117 -11.91 2.80 3.01
CA LEU A 117 -12.88 3.88 2.91
C LEU A 117 -13.85 3.65 1.73
N ILE A 118 -15.09 4.08 1.89
CA ILE A 118 -16.17 3.86 0.92
C ILE A 118 -16.76 5.20 0.49
N LYS A 119 -16.84 5.48 -0.82
CA LYS A 119 -17.47 6.71 -1.33
C LYS A 119 -18.94 6.81 -0.85
N ASP A 120 -19.38 8.02 -0.57
CA ASP A 120 -20.66 8.24 0.11
C ASP A 120 -21.93 7.96 -0.73
N ASN A 121 -21.79 7.55 -1.98
CA ASN A 121 -22.89 7.01 -2.80
C ASN A 121 -22.98 5.47 -2.82
N ILE A 122 -22.18 4.78 -2.00
CA ILE A 122 -22.18 3.31 -1.86
C ILE A 122 -22.67 2.96 -0.46
N ASP A 123 -23.64 2.07 -0.35
CA ASP A 123 -24.27 1.68 0.90
C ASP A 123 -23.33 0.92 1.82
N VAL A 124 -23.28 1.36 3.08
CA VAL A 124 -22.67 0.66 4.22
C VAL A 124 -23.74 0.48 5.28
N ALA A 125 -24.07 -0.73 5.65
CA ALA A 125 -25.11 -1.03 6.63
C ALA A 125 -24.92 -0.25 7.94
N GLY A 126 -25.98 0.41 8.41
CA GLY A 126 -25.93 1.22 9.60
C GLY A 126 -25.39 2.64 9.42
N MET A 127 -24.83 2.99 8.28
CA MET A 127 -24.36 4.34 7.95
C MET A 127 -25.31 5.04 6.95
N ALA A 128 -25.30 6.36 6.95
CA ALA A 128 -26.07 7.13 5.97
C ALA A 128 -25.37 7.09 4.60
N THR A 129 -26.14 6.90 3.53
CA THR A 129 -25.72 7.10 2.15
C THR A 129 -26.28 8.44 1.68
N THR A 130 -25.51 9.51 1.95
CA THR A 130 -26.02 10.86 1.75
C THR A 130 -25.82 11.38 0.33
N CYS A 131 -24.93 10.79 -0.44
CA CYS A 131 -24.49 11.31 -1.75
C CYS A 131 -24.06 12.78 -1.66
N GLY A 132 -23.48 13.18 -0.51
CA GLY A 132 -23.07 14.56 -0.26
C GLY A 132 -24.21 15.55 0.00
N SER A 133 -25.49 15.14 0.04
CA SER A 133 -26.64 16.04 0.18
C SER A 133 -27.29 16.03 1.56
N HIS A 134 -27.62 17.22 2.06
CA HIS A 134 -28.39 17.39 3.28
C HIS A 134 -29.77 16.70 3.26
N SER A 135 -30.38 16.60 2.07
CA SER A 135 -31.68 15.96 1.90
C SER A 135 -31.67 14.47 2.23
N ARG A 136 -30.50 13.83 2.21
CA ARG A 136 -30.32 12.38 2.43
C ARG A 136 -29.61 12.03 3.75
N ARG A 137 -29.42 12.97 4.67
CA ARG A 137 -28.75 12.74 5.97
C ARG A 137 -29.33 11.60 6.79
N SER A 138 -30.60 11.30 6.65
CA SER A 138 -31.30 10.23 7.36
C SER A 138 -31.46 8.95 6.52
N ALA A 139 -30.87 8.88 5.33
CA ALA A 139 -30.92 7.72 4.46
C ALA A 139 -29.93 6.63 4.96
N ILE A 140 -30.23 6.04 6.12
CA ILE A 140 -29.43 4.97 6.69
C ILE A 140 -29.63 3.71 5.87
N ALA A 141 -28.53 3.16 5.33
CA ALA A 141 -28.55 1.91 4.59
C ALA A 141 -28.87 0.73 5.54
N SER A 142 -29.84 -0.10 5.17
CA SER A 142 -30.22 -1.28 5.96
C SER A 142 -29.32 -2.50 5.66
N HIS A 143 -28.63 -2.49 4.54
CA HIS A 143 -27.73 -3.55 4.09
C HIS A 143 -26.48 -2.92 3.48
N ASP A 144 -25.38 -3.68 3.46
CA ASP A 144 -24.20 -3.33 2.70
C ASP A 144 -24.49 -3.40 1.19
N ALA A 145 -23.89 -2.52 0.40
CA ALA A 145 -23.73 -2.75 -1.02
C ALA A 145 -22.99 -4.07 -1.27
N GLN A 146 -23.25 -4.73 -2.39
CA GLN A 146 -22.64 -6.05 -2.66
C GLN A 146 -21.11 -6.02 -2.59
N VAL A 147 -20.48 -4.97 -3.10
CA VAL A 147 -19.02 -4.77 -3.00
C VAL A 147 -18.56 -4.66 -1.54
N VAL A 148 -19.31 -3.97 -0.69
CA VAL A 148 -19.00 -3.82 0.74
C VAL A 148 -19.17 -5.16 1.47
N ALA A 149 -20.22 -5.90 1.15
CA ALA A 149 -20.44 -7.24 1.70
C ALA A 149 -19.29 -8.19 1.34
N ARG A 150 -18.79 -8.14 0.09
CA ARG A 150 -17.62 -8.91 -0.35
C ARG A 150 -16.33 -8.50 0.39
N LEU A 151 -16.08 -7.20 0.56
CA LEU A 151 -14.94 -6.71 1.34
C LEU A 151 -14.99 -7.22 2.79
N ARG A 152 -16.16 -7.13 3.44
CA ARG A 152 -16.36 -7.63 4.81
C ARG A 152 -16.21 -9.15 4.92
N ALA A 153 -16.64 -9.89 3.90
CA ALA A 153 -16.47 -11.34 3.86
C ALA A 153 -15.00 -11.76 3.85
N GLU A 154 -14.13 -10.93 3.27
CA GLU A 154 -12.67 -11.10 3.30
C GLU A 154 -12.00 -10.47 4.53
N GLY A 155 -12.80 -9.93 5.46
CA GLY A 155 -12.33 -9.42 6.75
C GLY A 155 -11.91 -7.96 6.76
N ALA A 156 -12.24 -7.16 5.73
CA ALA A 156 -11.95 -5.73 5.72
C ALA A 156 -12.67 -4.98 6.83
N VAL A 157 -12.02 -3.96 7.37
CA VAL A 157 -12.58 -2.98 8.30
C VAL A 157 -13.11 -1.80 7.49
N ILE A 158 -14.38 -1.49 7.59
CA ILE A 158 -14.93 -0.29 6.94
C ILE A 158 -14.67 0.92 7.82
N LEU A 159 -13.75 1.79 7.40
CA LEU A 159 -13.28 2.92 8.20
C LEU A 159 -14.28 4.09 8.20
N GLY A 160 -15.00 4.29 7.08
CA GLY A 160 -15.95 5.41 6.96
C GLY A 160 -16.39 5.67 5.54
N LYS A 161 -17.09 6.81 5.36
CA LYS A 161 -17.61 7.31 4.09
C LYS A 161 -16.81 8.54 3.65
N THR A 162 -16.38 8.56 2.38
CA THR A 162 -15.60 9.66 1.81
C THR A 162 -16.49 10.71 1.16
N ASN A 163 -16.01 11.96 1.22
CA ASN A 163 -16.64 13.11 0.59
C ASN A 163 -16.59 13.02 -0.94
N MET A 164 -17.58 13.64 -1.58
CA MET A 164 -17.79 13.56 -3.02
C MET A 164 -18.50 14.81 -3.53
N SER A 165 -18.55 15.05 -4.85
CA SER A 165 -19.51 16.02 -5.36
C SER A 165 -20.93 15.53 -5.15
N THR A 166 -21.81 16.42 -4.73
CA THR A 166 -23.22 16.10 -4.44
C THR A 166 -23.86 15.34 -5.62
N PHE A 167 -24.44 14.17 -5.33
CA PHE A 167 -25.03 13.25 -6.32
C PHE A 167 -24.08 12.79 -7.44
N ALA A 168 -22.77 12.86 -7.23
CA ALA A 168 -21.73 12.53 -8.21
C ALA A 168 -21.78 13.41 -9.50
N ASP A 169 -22.45 14.55 -9.47
CA ASP A 169 -22.79 15.37 -10.65
C ASP A 169 -21.62 16.26 -11.19
N SER A 170 -20.47 16.25 -10.56
CA SER A 170 -19.31 17.01 -11.02
C SER A 170 -18.06 16.15 -11.16
N GLY A 171 -17.44 16.16 -12.34
CA GLY A 171 -16.10 15.61 -12.57
C GLY A 171 -14.96 16.61 -12.30
N SER A 172 -15.27 17.90 -12.11
CA SER A 172 -14.27 18.97 -12.01
C SER A 172 -13.89 19.30 -10.57
N ASN A 173 -14.74 18.95 -9.62
CA ASN A 173 -14.53 19.18 -8.17
C ASN A 173 -15.26 18.13 -7.34
N SER A 174 -14.99 18.11 -6.05
CA SER A 174 -15.71 17.29 -5.06
C SER A 174 -16.24 18.21 -3.96
N ILE A 175 -17.40 18.82 -4.23
CA ILE A 175 -18.08 19.73 -3.32
C ILE A 175 -19.37 19.05 -2.85
N SER A 176 -19.52 18.85 -1.54
CA SER A 176 -20.75 18.37 -0.94
C SER A 176 -21.42 19.45 -0.10
N GLU A 177 -22.76 19.38 0.02
CA GLU A 177 -23.52 20.21 0.94
C GLU A 177 -23.15 19.92 2.41
N ILE A 178 -22.71 18.69 2.72
CA ILE A 178 -22.47 18.21 4.09
C ILE A 178 -21.09 18.61 4.61
N ALA A 179 -20.04 18.30 3.84
CA ALA A 179 -18.65 18.45 4.29
C ALA A 179 -17.89 19.57 3.55
N GLY A 180 -18.55 20.23 2.58
CA GLY A 180 -17.94 21.29 1.78
C GLY A 180 -17.02 20.74 0.69
N MET A 181 -16.02 21.54 0.30
CA MET A 181 -15.13 21.27 -0.81
C MET A 181 -13.91 20.49 -0.34
N VAL A 182 -13.58 19.40 -1.05
CA VAL A 182 -12.35 18.63 -0.83
C VAL A 182 -11.16 19.42 -1.36
N GLY A 183 -10.10 19.55 -0.56
CA GLY A 183 -8.81 20.11 -0.98
C GLY A 183 -7.95 19.06 -1.69
N ASN A 184 -7.09 19.49 -2.62
CA ASN A 184 -6.12 18.61 -3.25
C ASN A 184 -5.02 18.19 -2.25
N ALA A 185 -4.57 16.95 -2.30
CA ALA A 185 -3.56 16.41 -1.39
C ALA A 185 -2.22 17.18 -1.42
N TYR A 186 -1.83 17.72 -2.58
CA TYR A 186 -0.55 18.41 -2.78
C TYR A 186 -0.65 19.93 -2.68
N ASP A 187 -1.85 20.49 -2.82
CA ASP A 187 -2.15 21.92 -2.63
C ASP A 187 -3.64 22.08 -2.32
N PRO A 188 -4.04 22.19 -1.04
CA PRO A 188 -5.43 22.25 -0.63
C PRO A 188 -6.24 23.42 -1.23
N SER A 189 -5.57 24.45 -1.76
CA SER A 189 -6.22 25.55 -2.48
C SER A 189 -6.71 25.16 -3.88
N ARG A 190 -6.39 23.94 -4.34
CA ARG A 190 -6.70 23.43 -5.68
C ARG A 190 -7.73 22.31 -5.65
N THR A 191 -8.36 22.11 -6.81
CA THR A 191 -9.35 21.04 -6.95
C THR A 191 -8.69 19.65 -6.94
N PRO A 192 -9.28 18.65 -6.27
CA PRO A 192 -8.89 17.26 -6.40
C PRO A 192 -9.56 16.59 -7.62
N ALA A 193 -10.30 17.34 -8.45
CA ALA A 193 -11.31 16.85 -9.38
C ALA A 193 -12.48 16.13 -8.66
N GLY A 194 -13.29 15.36 -9.38
CA GLY A 194 -14.47 14.68 -8.82
C GLY A 194 -14.99 13.58 -9.78
N SER A 195 -16.01 12.91 -9.32
CA SER A 195 -16.75 13.07 -8.06
C SER A 195 -16.17 12.31 -6.87
N SER A 196 -15.14 11.45 -7.03
CA SER A 196 -14.52 10.65 -5.97
C SER A 196 -13.28 11.34 -5.36
N GLY A 197 -13.26 12.69 -5.28
CA GLY A 197 -12.09 13.43 -4.77
C GLY A 197 -11.76 13.09 -3.33
N GLY A 198 -12.77 12.90 -2.47
CA GLY A 198 -12.54 12.48 -1.09
C GLY A 198 -11.83 11.13 -0.99
N SER A 199 -12.26 10.13 -1.80
CA SER A 199 -11.60 8.81 -1.86
C SER A 199 -10.14 8.92 -2.34
N ALA A 200 -9.90 9.69 -3.42
CA ALA A 200 -8.56 9.84 -3.98
C ALA A 200 -7.59 10.53 -3.01
N VAL A 201 -8.01 11.66 -2.44
CA VAL A 201 -7.17 12.43 -1.52
C VAL A 201 -6.93 11.67 -0.23
N ALA A 202 -7.94 10.98 0.31
CA ALA A 202 -7.78 10.15 1.51
C ALA A 202 -6.72 9.04 1.32
N VAL A 203 -6.71 8.37 0.16
CA VAL A 203 -5.71 7.35 -0.18
C VAL A 203 -4.32 7.98 -0.35
N ALA A 204 -4.21 9.09 -1.08
CA ALA A 204 -2.94 9.79 -1.27
C ALA A 204 -2.32 10.24 0.06
N CYS A 205 -3.16 10.71 1.00
CA CYS A 205 -2.76 11.15 2.34
C CYS A 205 -2.57 10.01 3.35
N SER A 206 -2.69 8.76 2.92
CA SER A 206 -2.60 7.57 3.79
C SER A 206 -3.60 7.64 4.96
N PHE A 207 -4.87 7.94 4.67
CA PHE A 207 -5.97 7.89 5.64
C PHE A 207 -6.67 6.52 5.66
N ALA A 208 -6.34 5.66 4.71
CA ALA A 208 -6.72 4.25 4.64
C ALA A 208 -5.75 3.49 3.73
N ALA A 209 -5.79 2.17 3.76
CA ALA A 209 -5.02 1.32 2.84
C ALA A 209 -5.52 1.48 1.40
N ALA A 210 -6.84 1.52 1.23
CA ALA A 210 -7.53 1.68 -0.04
C ALA A 210 -8.84 2.43 0.12
N ALA A 211 -9.44 2.87 -0.98
CA ALA A 211 -10.80 3.37 -1.01
C ALA A 211 -11.57 2.86 -2.24
N LEU A 212 -12.89 2.74 -2.12
CA LEU A 212 -13.77 2.60 -3.27
C LEU A 212 -14.26 3.96 -3.73
N GLY A 213 -14.29 4.15 -5.04
CA GLY A 213 -14.93 5.26 -5.71
C GLY A 213 -15.95 4.78 -6.75
N THR A 214 -16.55 5.71 -7.49
CA THR A 214 -17.44 5.42 -8.62
C THR A 214 -17.06 6.25 -9.83
N ASP A 215 -17.29 5.74 -11.03
CA ASP A 215 -17.00 6.43 -12.27
C ASP A 215 -18.16 6.32 -13.25
N THR A 216 -18.77 7.45 -13.56
CA THR A 216 -19.75 7.58 -14.64
C THR A 216 -19.06 8.02 -15.93
N ALA A 217 -18.25 9.09 -15.85
CA ALA A 217 -17.57 9.69 -16.99
C ALA A 217 -16.07 9.85 -16.79
N SER A 218 -15.61 10.11 -15.55
CA SER A 218 -14.20 10.27 -15.19
C SER A 218 -13.96 10.24 -13.66
N SER A 219 -14.96 9.87 -12.88
CA SER A 219 -14.99 10.17 -11.43
C SER A 219 -14.09 9.28 -10.56
N LEU A 220 -13.44 8.25 -11.09
CA LEU A 220 -12.29 7.54 -10.50
C LEU A 220 -10.98 8.13 -11.00
N ARG A 221 -10.85 8.27 -12.31
CA ARG A 221 -9.60 8.52 -13.01
C ARG A 221 -9.07 9.95 -12.83
N ARG A 222 -9.93 10.98 -12.99
CA ARG A 222 -9.50 12.38 -12.79
C ARG A 222 -9.04 12.66 -11.36
N PRO A 223 -9.79 12.27 -10.30
CA PRO A 223 -9.31 12.42 -8.95
C PRO A 223 -8.01 11.67 -8.68
N ALA A 224 -7.85 10.44 -9.20
CA ALA A 224 -6.61 9.68 -9.06
C ALA A 224 -5.41 10.38 -9.73
N SER A 225 -5.63 10.99 -10.92
CA SER A 225 -4.63 11.78 -11.64
C SER A 225 -4.12 12.96 -10.80
N PHE A 226 -5.01 13.70 -10.13
CA PHE A 226 -4.65 14.85 -9.30
C PHE A 226 -4.23 14.48 -7.87
N ALA A 227 -4.28 13.20 -7.53
CA ALA A 227 -3.86 12.67 -6.24
C ALA A 227 -2.60 11.81 -6.30
N ASN A 228 -1.99 11.62 -7.50
CA ASN A 228 -0.81 10.77 -7.72
C ASN A 228 -1.01 9.31 -7.25
N ILE A 229 -2.18 8.75 -7.49
CA ILE A 229 -2.53 7.38 -7.14
C ILE A 229 -3.06 6.61 -8.35
N TYR A 230 -3.17 5.29 -8.21
CA TYR A 230 -3.79 4.42 -9.19
C TYR A 230 -5.30 4.32 -8.95
N SER A 231 -6.05 4.13 -10.02
CA SER A 231 -7.47 3.77 -9.98
C SER A 231 -7.82 2.87 -11.16
N LEU A 232 -8.79 1.98 -10.96
CA LEU A 232 -9.33 1.13 -12.00
C LEU A 232 -10.82 1.42 -12.18
N ARG A 233 -11.18 1.88 -13.37
CA ARG A 233 -12.51 1.72 -13.95
C ARG A 233 -12.51 0.37 -14.66
N SER A 234 -13.23 -0.62 -14.14
CA SER A 234 -13.33 -1.94 -14.78
C SER A 234 -14.18 -1.91 -16.04
N SER A 235 -14.11 -2.98 -16.83
CA SER A 235 -15.13 -3.27 -17.84
C SER A 235 -16.52 -3.23 -17.18
N PHE A 236 -17.49 -2.59 -17.87
CA PHE A 236 -18.85 -2.47 -17.35
C PHE A 236 -19.48 -3.86 -17.13
N GLY A 237 -20.02 -4.08 -15.95
CA GLY A 237 -20.60 -5.37 -15.57
C GLY A 237 -19.62 -6.33 -14.90
N MET A 238 -18.35 -5.97 -14.69
CA MET A 238 -17.42 -6.79 -13.91
C MET A 238 -17.68 -6.70 -12.41
N VAL A 239 -18.25 -5.61 -11.93
CA VAL A 239 -18.52 -5.34 -10.52
C VAL A 239 -20.00 -5.01 -10.33
N SER A 240 -20.62 -5.61 -9.32
CA SER A 240 -22.03 -5.35 -8.98
C SER A 240 -22.25 -3.91 -8.57
N GLN A 241 -23.34 -3.34 -9.05
CA GLN A 241 -23.80 -1.98 -8.73
C GLN A 241 -24.92 -1.97 -7.68
N ILE A 242 -25.27 -3.14 -7.12
CA ILE A 242 -26.32 -3.23 -6.08
C ILE A 242 -25.86 -2.54 -4.81
N GLY A 243 -26.69 -1.60 -4.33
CA GLY A 243 -26.38 -0.76 -3.17
C GLY A 243 -25.53 0.48 -3.52
N MET A 244 -25.40 0.84 -4.80
CA MET A 244 -24.85 2.12 -5.23
C MET A 244 -25.96 3.05 -5.69
N ASP A 245 -25.92 4.31 -5.22
CA ASP A 245 -26.76 5.39 -5.80
C ASP A 245 -26.14 5.82 -7.12
N ARG A 246 -26.86 5.58 -8.22
CA ARG A 246 -26.35 5.70 -9.59
C ARG A 246 -26.65 7.05 -10.18
N LEU A 247 -25.67 7.63 -10.89
CA LEU A 247 -25.86 8.79 -11.74
C LEU A 247 -26.35 8.38 -13.13
N ASN A 248 -25.78 7.30 -13.68
CA ASN A 248 -26.16 6.76 -14.99
C ASN A 248 -26.08 5.23 -14.97
N TYR A 249 -27.23 4.59 -15.21
CA TYR A 249 -27.38 3.12 -15.12
C TYR A 249 -26.53 2.34 -16.12
N ASP A 250 -26.20 2.94 -17.26
CA ASP A 250 -25.49 2.28 -18.36
C ASP A 250 -23.99 2.59 -18.38
N GLN A 251 -23.48 3.45 -17.48
CA GLN A 251 -22.08 3.87 -17.49
C GLN A 251 -21.38 3.71 -16.16
N ASP A 252 -22.14 3.72 -15.04
CA ASP A 252 -21.57 3.74 -13.73
C ASP A 252 -20.83 2.43 -13.40
N VAL A 253 -19.66 2.56 -12.80
CA VAL A 253 -18.93 1.44 -12.19
C VAL A 253 -18.41 1.83 -10.83
N ILE A 254 -18.27 0.84 -9.93
CA ILE A 254 -17.51 0.95 -8.70
C ILE A 254 -16.09 0.45 -8.98
N GLY A 255 -15.09 1.14 -8.45
CA GLY A 255 -13.71 0.72 -8.64
C GLY A 255 -12.78 1.10 -7.50
N PRO A 256 -11.66 0.38 -7.36
CA PRO A 256 -10.64 0.64 -6.35
C PRO A 256 -9.79 1.86 -6.70
N MET A 257 -9.35 2.54 -5.65
CA MET A 257 -8.37 3.63 -5.63
C MET A 257 -7.30 3.27 -4.60
N CYS A 258 -6.04 3.11 -5.04
CA CYS A 258 -4.94 2.66 -4.20
C CYS A 258 -3.64 3.37 -4.55
N ARG A 259 -2.64 3.29 -3.66
CA ARG A 259 -1.31 3.85 -3.90
C ARG A 259 -0.46 3.02 -4.86
N ASN A 260 -0.77 1.74 -5.05
CA ASN A 260 -0.03 0.81 -5.89
C ASN A 260 -0.97 -0.10 -6.69
N VAL A 261 -0.45 -0.77 -7.71
CA VAL A 261 -1.22 -1.64 -8.60
C VAL A 261 -1.53 -2.99 -7.96
N GLU A 262 -0.67 -3.48 -7.07
CA GLU A 262 -0.90 -4.72 -6.32
C GLU A 262 -2.19 -4.63 -5.51
N ASP A 263 -2.38 -3.54 -4.77
CA ASP A 263 -3.59 -3.30 -3.97
C ASP A 263 -4.82 -3.11 -4.87
N ILE A 264 -4.70 -2.46 -6.04
CA ILE A 264 -5.79 -2.38 -7.03
C ILE A 264 -6.22 -3.79 -7.44
N ALA A 265 -5.28 -4.67 -7.80
CA ALA A 265 -5.56 -6.03 -8.22
C ALA A 265 -6.19 -6.86 -7.10
N LEU A 266 -5.67 -6.74 -5.87
CA LEU A 266 -6.20 -7.45 -4.70
C LEU A 266 -7.64 -7.02 -4.37
N ILE A 267 -7.93 -5.72 -4.34
CA ILE A 267 -9.29 -5.22 -4.09
C ILE A 267 -10.22 -5.63 -5.23
N PHE A 268 -9.75 -5.55 -6.48
CA PHE A 268 -10.56 -5.94 -7.64
C PHE A 268 -10.87 -7.44 -7.64
N ASP A 269 -9.93 -8.30 -7.25
CA ASP A 269 -10.18 -9.73 -7.03
C ASP A 269 -11.27 -10.02 -6.01
N VAL A 270 -11.46 -9.13 -5.03
CA VAL A 270 -12.50 -9.28 -4.00
C VAL A 270 -13.86 -8.82 -4.51
N ILE A 271 -13.92 -7.70 -5.26
CA ILE A 271 -15.20 -7.08 -5.61
C ILE A 271 -15.74 -7.50 -6.98
N ALA A 272 -14.89 -8.03 -7.88
CA ALA A 272 -15.30 -8.48 -9.21
C ALA A 272 -16.04 -9.83 -9.18
N GLY A 273 -16.76 -10.13 -10.26
CA GLY A 273 -17.46 -11.40 -10.46
C GLY A 273 -18.98 -11.27 -10.40
N THR A 274 -19.63 -12.35 -10.82
CA THR A 274 -21.10 -12.43 -10.94
C THR A 274 -21.82 -12.21 -9.62
N ASP A 275 -22.88 -11.41 -9.66
CA ASP A 275 -23.88 -11.21 -8.62
C ASP A 275 -25.26 -11.52 -9.21
N GLU A 276 -25.92 -12.57 -8.72
CA GLU A 276 -27.25 -12.98 -9.20
C GLU A 276 -28.31 -11.88 -9.08
N SER A 277 -28.09 -10.89 -8.19
CA SER A 277 -28.98 -9.75 -7.97
C SER A 277 -28.76 -8.62 -8.98
N ASP A 278 -27.62 -8.63 -9.71
CA ASP A 278 -27.26 -7.62 -10.71
C ASP A 278 -27.11 -8.27 -12.10
N PRO A 279 -28.14 -8.15 -12.97
CA PRO A 279 -28.10 -8.76 -14.31
C PRO A 279 -26.93 -8.27 -15.19
N TYR A 280 -26.37 -7.08 -14.92
CA TYR A 280 -25.22 -6.57 -15.67
C TYR A 280 -23.96 -7.40 -15.47
N THR A 281 -23.85 -8.14 -14.35
CA THR A 281 -22.68 -8.96 -14.02
C THR A 281 -22.78 -10.42 -14.50
N ALA A 282 -23.83 -10.79 -15.23
CA ALA A 282 -24.12 -12.19 -15.58
C ALA A 282 -22.96 -12.92 -16.29
N GLU A 283 -22.11 -12.19 -17.01
CA GLU A 283 -20.97 -12.75 -17.75
C GLU A 283 -19.62 -12.46 -17.07
N ALA A 284 -19.61 -11.79 -15.91
CA ALA A 284 -18.38 -11.31 -15.27
C ALA A 284 -17.35 -12.43 -15.05
N ASP A 285 -17.78 -13.58 -14.53
CA ASP A 285 -16.90 -14.70 -14.22
C ASP A 285 -16.19 -15.28 -15.46
N SER A 286 -16.74 -15.06 -16.67
CA SER A 286 -16.10 -15.51 -17.92
C SER A 286 -14.87 -14.69 -18.33
N TYR A 287 -14.70 -13.51 -17.74
CA TYR A 287 -13.57 -12.59 -17.99
C TYR A 287 -12.53 -12.61 -16.86
N LEU A 288 -12.82 -13.30 -15.75
CA LEU A 288 -11.85 -13.39 -14.66
C LEU A 288 -10.64 -14.25 -15.09
N PRO A 289 -9.41 -13.82 -14.85
CA PRO A 289 -8.24 -14.65 -15.11
C PRO A 289 -8.20 -15.85 -14.16
N GLU A 290 -7.64 -16.97 -14.65
CA GLU A 290 -7.44 -18.16 -13.81
C GLU A 290 -6.56 -17.80 -12.60
N GLY A 291 -7.07 -18.01 -11.40
CA GLY A 291 -6.38 -17.67 -10.14
C GLY A 291 -6.54 -16.23 -9.67
N GLY A 292 -7.21 -15.37 -10.45
CA GLY A 292 -7.45 -13.96 -10.11
C GLY A 292 -6.47 -12.97 -10.74
N TYR A 293 -6.67 -11.70 -10.49
CA TYR A 293 -5.88 -10.60 -11.06
C TYR A 293 -4.52 -10.43 -10.39
N LEU A 294 -4.44 -10.60 -9.06
CA LEU A 294 -3.20 -10.43 -8.30
C LEU A 294 -2.09 -11.41 -8.76
N PRO A 295 -2.34 -12.72 -8.92
CA PRO A 295 -1.34 -13.63 -9.44
C PRO A 295 -0.98 -13.42 -10.92
N ALA A 296 -1.80 -12.67 -11.65
CA ALA A 296 -1.56 -12.35 -13.07
C ALA A 296 -0.64 -11.13 -13.26
N LEU A 297 -0.24 -10.42 -12.20
CA LEU A 297 0.70 -9.31 -12.27
C LEU A 297 2.09 -9.80 -12.67
N ASP A 298 2.73 -9.08 -13.58
CA ASP A 298 4.05 -9.40 -14.11
C ASP A 298 4.89 -8.13 -14.22
N ALA A 299 6.06 -8.10 -13.58
CA ALA A 299 6.99 -6.98 -13.65
C ALA A 299 7.56 -6.77 -15.06
N ASP A 300 7.60 -7.82 -15.88
CA ASP A 300 8.00 -7.79 -17.29
C ASP A 300 6.78 -7.64 -18.24
N GLY A 301 5.61 -7.33 -17.71
CA GLY A 301 4.34 -7.25 -18.44
C GLY A 301 4.25 -6.22 -19.56
N LEU A 302 5.28 -5.38 -19.75
CA LEU A 302 5.43 -4.47 -20.89
C LEU A 302 6.15 -5.12 -22.08
N GLN A 303 6.87 -6.24 -21.89
CA GLN A 303 7.64 -6.87 -22.96
C GLN A 303 6.75 -7.32 -24.11
N GLY A 304 7.02 -6.76 -25.32
CA GLY A 304 6.31 -7.10 -26.54
C GLY A 304 4.89 -6.56 -26.62
N LYS A 305 4.42 -5.77 -25.65
CA LYS A 305 3.12 -5.11 -25.73
C LYS A 305 3.11 -4.05 -26.81
N ARG A 306 2.01 -3.98 -27.54
CA ARG A 306 1.74 -2.99 -28.55
C ARG A 306 0.74 -1.98 -27.99
N ILE A 307 1.24 -0.79 -27.65
CA ILE A 307 0.46 0.24 -26.98
C ILE A 307 0.17 1.37 -27.97
N GLY A 308 -1.11 1.53 -28.29
CA GLY A 308 -1.58 2.64 -29.09
C GLY A 308 -1.46 3.96 -28.32
N TYR A 309 -1.20 5.06 -29.02
CA TYR A 309 -1.35 6.38 -28.44
C TYR A 309 -2.13 7.27 -29.40
N LEU A 310 -2.92 8.18 -28.83
CA LEU A 310 -3.63 9.19 -29.59
C LEU A 310 -2.76 10.45 -29.62
N ALA A 311 -1.99 10.64 -30.69
CA ALA A 311 -1.10 11.79 -30.84
C ALA A 311 -1.84 13.11 -30.64
N ASN A 312 -3.10 13.16 -31.05
CA ASN A 312 -3.98 14.30 -30.87
C ASN A 312 -4.30 14.61 -29.41
N SER A 313 -4.32 13.59 -28.52
CA SER A 313 -4.53 13.79 -27.08
C SER A 313 -3.28 14.21 -26.33
N PHE A 314 -2.11 14.06 -26.94
CA PHE A 314 -0.86 14.60 -26.43
C PHE A 314 -0.63 16.07 -26.85
N GLY A 315 -1.68 16.83 -27.08
CA GLY A 315 -1.58 18.23 -27.47
C GLY A 315 -2.82 18.79 -28.17
N TYR A 316 -3.94 18.07 -28.13
CA TYR A 316 -5.19 18.49 -28.79
C TYR A 316 -6.34 18.51 -27.79
N LEU A 317 -7.17 19.53 -27.90
CA LEU A 317 -8.44 19.66 -27.21
C LEU A 317 -9.59 19.22 -28.10
N TYR A 318 -10.43 18.35 -27.60
CA TYR A 318 -11.72 18.03 -28.18
C TYR A 318 -12.83 18.64 -27.34
N GLY A 319 -13.60 19.56 -27.87
CA GLY A 319 -14.70 20.23 -27.19
C GLY A 319 -15.94 20.34 -28.04
N ALA A 320 -16.90 19.41 -27.91
CA ALA A 320 -18.27 19.67 -28.35
C ALA A 320 -18.95 20.56 -27.30
N GLY A 321 -19.47 21.69 -27.70
CA GLY A 321 -20.16 22.64 -26.81
C GLY A 321 -19.40 23.92 -26.48
N SER A 322 -18.08 23.98 -26.72
CA SER A 322 -17.29 25.22 -26.53
C SER A 322 -17.37 26.19 -27.75
N GLY A 323 -18.00 25.79 -28.86
CA GLY A 323 -17.99 26.56 -30.10
C GLY A 323 -16.63 26.64 -30.80
N LEU A 324 -15.63 25.90 -30.31
CA LEU A 324 -14.30 25.80 -30.91
C LEU A 324 -14.26 24.62 -31.91
N PRO A 325 -13.46 24.74 -33.00
CA PRO A 325 -13.27 23.62 -33.91
C PRO A 325 -12.75 22.37 -33.20
N LEU A 326 -13.33 21.21 -33.51
CA LEU A 326 -13.04 19.90 -32.89
C LEU A 326 -11.58 19.44 -33.05
N ASN A 327 -10.78 20.06 -33.89
CA ASN A 327 -9.40 19.67 -34.26
C ASN A 327 -8.38 20.80 -34.10
N ARG A 328 -8.59 21.67 -33.14
CA ARG A 328 -7.55 22.66 -32.83
C ARG A 328 -6.52 22.05 -31.87
N PRO A 329 -5.25 21.89 -32.29
CA PRO A 329 -4.19 21.47 -31.36
C PRO A 329 -4.10 22.46 -30.22
N MET A 330 -4.15 21.95 -28.97
CA MET A 330 -3.73 22.71 -27.80
C MET A 330 -2.42 22.12 -27.29
N PRO A 331 -1.37 22.93 -27.25
CA PRO A 331 -0.10 22.46 -26.72
C PRO A 331 -0.30 22.09 -25.24
N LEU A 332 0.32 20.98 -24.83
CA LEU A 332 0.47 20.67 -23.41
C LEU A 332 1.18 21.81 -22.72
N ASP A 333 0.79 22.12 -21.50
CA ASP A 333 1.54 23.07 -20.68
C ASP A 333 3.00 22.58 -20.51
N ARG A 334 3.94 23.52 -20.51
CA ARG A 334 5.38 23.18 -20.39
C ARG A 334 5.69 22.40 -19.13
N LYS A 335 4.94 22.63 -18.03
CA LYS A 335 5.10 21.93 -16.75
C LYS A 335 4.88 20.43 -16.86
N ILE A 336 3.98 19.99 -17.75
CA ILE A 336 3.61 18.57 -17.87
C ILE A 336 4.25 17.87 -19.08
N THR A 337 4.77 18.59 -20.05
CA THR A 337 5.38 17.98 -21.26
C THR A 337 6.49 16.99 -20.88
N GLY A 338 7.37 17.35 -19.96
CA GLY A 338 8.44 16.47 -19.50
C GLY A 338 7.92 15.22 -18.76
N MET A 339 6.79 15.32 -18.06
CA MET A 339 6.17 14.17 -17.38
C MET A 339 5.64 13.17 -18.40
N VAL A 340 4.95 13.66 -19.43
CA VAL A 340 4.38 12.83 -20.52
C VAL A 340 5.48 12.10 -21.26
N GLU A 341 6.58 12.80 -21.62
CA GLU A 341 7.70 12.18 -22.32
C GLU A 341 8.41 11.12 -21.46
N ARG A 342 8.59 11.37 -20.16
CA ARG A 342 9.13 10.36 -19.26
C ARG A 342 8.21 9.12 -19.17
N ALA A 343 6.91 9.32 -19.04
CA ALA A 343 5.95 8.21 -18.99
C ALA A 343 5.98 7.36 -20.28
N ARG A 344 6.03 8.01 -21.44
CA ARG A 344 6.18 7.32 -22.75
C ARG A 344 7.50 6.55 -22.80
N GLN A 345 8.61 7.18 -22.39
CA GLN A 345 9.91 6.55 -22.42
C GLN A 345 9.97 5.33 -21.48
N THR A 346 9.33 5.41 -20.30
CA THR A 346 9.21 4.28 -19.37
C THR A 346 8.52 3.08 -20.03
N LEU A 347 7.44 3.31 -20.78
CA LEU A 347 6.76 2.22 -21.51
C LEU A 347 7.67 1.60 -22.58
N ILE A 348 8.42 2.43 -23.33
CA ILE A 348 9.37 1.96 -24.35
C ILE A 348 10.53 1.19 -23.71
N ASP A 349 11.12 1.72 -22.64
CA ASP A 349 12.24 1.08 -21.92
C ASP A 349 11.81 -0.26 -21.31
N GLY A 350 10.54 -0.40 -20.95
CA GLY A 350 9.88 -1.62 -20.51
C GLY A 350 9.65 -2.64 -21.64
N GLY A 351 9.94 -2.31 -22.88
CA GLY A 351 9.83 -3.21 -24.03
C GLY A 351 8.51 -3.09 -24.81
N ALA A 352 7.69 -2.07 -24.56
CA ALA A 352 6.49 -1.82 -25.34
C ALA A 352 6.80 -1.09 -26.64
N GLU A 353 6.05 -1.44 -27.70
CA GLU A 353 6.01 -0.70 -28.97
C GLU A 353 4.89 0.33 -28.91
N LEU A 354 5.20 1.63 -29.10
CA LEU A 354 4.19 2.67 -29.17
C LEU A 354 3.75 2.91 -30.62
N ILE A 355 2.44 2.90 -30.87
CA ILE A 355 1.83 2.96 -32.20
C ILE A 355 0.86 4.14 -32.25
N ASP A 356 1.05 5.04 -33.22
CA ASP A 356 0.14 6.17 -33.45
C ASP A 356 -1.20 5.70 -34.02
N LEU A 357 -2.27 5.90 -33.27
CA LEU A 357 -3.64 5.55 -33.67
C LEU A 357 -4.46 6.74 -34.14
N SER A 358 -3.87 7.91 -34.34
CA SER A 358 -4.60 9.14 -34.69
C SER A 358 -5.40 9.05 -36.00
N GLU A 359 -4.97 8.21 -36.93
CA GLU A 359 -5.69 7.96 -38.20
C GLU A 359 -6.70 6.80 -38.08
N LEU A 360 -6.52 5.88 -37.10
CA LEU A 360 -7.34 4.69 -36.94
C LEU A 360 -8.56 4.92 -36.04
N LEU A 361 -8.47 5.88 -35.12
CA LEU A 361 -9.58 6.36 -34.30
C LEU A 361 -9.89 7.82 -34.67
N PRO A 362 -10.52 8.06 -35.80
CA PRO A 362 -10.72 9.41 -36.34
C PRO A 362 -11.76 10.20 -35.52
N GLU A 363 -11.73 11.51 -35.69
CA GLU A 363 -12.64 12.50 -35.06
C GLU A 363 -14.13 12.16 -35.17
N THR A 364 -14.55 11.50 -36.26
CA THR A 364 -15.91 11.05 -36.46
C THR A 364 -16.37 10.01 -35.44
N PHE A 365 -15.44 9.26 -34.88
CA PHE A 365 -15.71 8.30 -33.82
C PHE A 365 -15.93 9.00 -32.46
N ILE A 366 -15.14 10.03 -32.18
CA ILE A 366 -15.28 10.86 -30.98
C ILE A 366 -16.58 11.69 -31.05
N GLY A 367 -16.98 12.14 -32.22
CA GLY A 367 -18.24 12.85 -32.44
C GLY A 367 -19.50 11.96 -32.26
N ALA A 368 -19.41 10.69 -32.62
CA ALA A 368 -20.51 9.73 -32.42
C ALA A 368 -20.74 9.37 -30.94
N VAL A 369 -19.73 9.62 -30.10
CA VAL A 369 -19.75 9.40 -28.64
C VAL A 369 -20.63 10.41 -27.89
N SER A 370 -21.02 11.53 -28.52
CA SER A 370 -21.77 12.59 -27.85
C SER A 370 -23.29 12.34 -27.73
N ASP A 371 -23.82 11.28 -28.34
CA ASP A 371 -25.25 10.96 -28.31
C ASP A 371 -25.55 9.94 -27.19
N ASN A 372 -25.65 10.45 -25.96
CA ASN A 372 -25.87 9.65 -24.74
C ASN A 372 -27.31 9.08 -24.64
N GLU A 373 -28.21 9.41 -25.55
CA GLU A 373 -29.63 9.01 -25.45
C GLU A 373 -29.95 7.67 -26.16
N ASP A 374 -28.96 7.07 -26.87
CA ASP A 374 -29.16 5.79 -27.56
C ASP A 374 -28.55 4.61 -26.75
N PRO A 375 -29.37 3.72 -26.16
CA PRO A 375 -28.89 2.55 -25.44
C PRO A 375 -28.02 1.59 -26.27
N GLY A 376 -28.11 1.64 -27.62
CA GLY A 376 -27.24 0.90 -28.53
C GLY A 376 -25.85 1.50 -28.70
N ASN A 377 -25.62 2.71 -28.23
CA ASN A 377 -24.38 3.44 -28.44
C ASN A 377 -23.18 2.80 -27.74
N MET A 378 -23.35 2.38 -26.49
CA MET A 378 -22.28 1.70 -25.73
C MET A 378 -21.77 0.46 -26.48
N ARG A 379 -22.68 -0.38 -26.95
CA ARG A 379 -22.31 -1.60 -27.70
C ARG A 379 -21.58 -1.26 -28.99
N ARG A 380 -22.04 -0.29 -29.76
CA ARG A 380 -21.38 0.14 -31.02
C ARG A 380 -19.97 0.67 -30.77
N ILE A 381 -19.79 1.48 -29.74
CA ILE A 381 -18.47 2.00 -29.36
C ILE A 381 -17.55 0.84 -28.96
N ARG A 382 -18.04 -0.06 -28.12
CA ARG A 382 -17.32 -1.24 -27.67
C ARG A 382 -16.87 -2.10 -28.85
N GLU A 383 -17.80 -2.48 -29.72
CA GLU A 383 -17.54 -3.31 -30.90
C GLU A 383 -16.51 -2.65 -31.83
N HIS A 384 -16.66 -1.35 -32.10
CA HIS A 384 -15.73 -0.65 -32.98
C HIS A 384 -14.34 -0.52 -32.40
N VAL A 385 -14.22 -0.14 -31.10
CA VAL A 385 -12.90 -0.05 -30.44
C VAL A 385 -12.24 -1.40 -30.41
N THR A 386 -12.96 -2.44 -29.98
CA THR A 386 -12.43 -3.81 -29.94
C THR A 386 -11.93 -4.24 -31.31
N GLN A 387 -12.72 -4.01 -32.37
CA GLN A 387 -12.31 -4.32 -33.74
C GLN A 387 -11.02 -3.59 -34.14
N VAL A 388 -10.92 -2.28 -33.88
CA VAL A 388 -9.70 -1.51 -34.22
C VAL A 388 -8.48 -2.05 -33.48
N LEU A 389 -8.63 -2.37 -32.20
CA LEU A 389 -7.53 -2.91 -31.39
C LEU A 389 -7.09 -4.29 -31.90
N GLU A 390 -8.03 -5.19 -32.17
CA GLU A 390 -7.75 -6.54 -32.67
C GLU A 390 -7.11 -6.53 -34.07
N GLU A 391 -7.68 -5.78 -35.04
CA GLU A 391 -7.16 -5.70 -36.41
C GLU A 391 -5.73 -5.13 -36.48
N ASN A 392 -5.34 -4.31 -35.50
CA ASN A 392 -4.00 -3.71 -35.42
C ASN A 392 -3.11 -4.37 -34.37
N ALA A 393 -3.56 -5.44 -33.71
CA ALA A 393 -2.86 -6.14 -32.64
C ALA A 393 -2.40 -5.16 -31.54
N ILE A 394 -3.29 -4.31 -31.04
CA ILE A 394 -3.06 -3.33 -29.98
C ILE A 394 -3.58 -3.88 -28.65
N ASP A 395 -2.70 -3.95 -27.65
CA ASP A 395 -3.05 -4.44 -26.32
C ASP A 395 -3.80 -3.39 -25.48
N ALA A 396 -3.38 -2.13 -25.56
CA ALA A 396 -3.96 -1.02 -24.82
C ALA A 396 -3.70 0.31 -25.53
N VAL A 397 -4.40 1.37 -25.10
CA VAL A 397 -4.25 2.72 -25.65
C VAL A 397 -3.99 3.71 -24.54
N ILE A 398 -2.94 4.53 -24.66
CA ILE A 398 -2.63 5.61 -23.72
C ILE A 398 -3.03 6.98 -24.29
N TYR A 399 -3.40 7.87 -23.38
CA TYR A 399 -3.65 9.27 -23.70
C TYR A 399 -3.48 10.15 -22.44
N VAL A 400 -3.21 11.44 -22.65
CA VAL A 400 -3.18 12.42 -21.57
C VAL A 400 -4.60 12.91 -21.33
N SER A 401 -5.15 12.60 -20.19
CA SER A 401 -6.53 12.94 -19.85
C SER A 401 -6.74 14.43 -19.58
N GLN A 402 -5.65 15.17 -19.34
CA GLN A 402 -5.70 16.59 -18.97
C GLN A 402 -4.48 17.34 -19.50
N THR A 403 -4.67 18.57 -19.93
CA THR A 403 -3.63 19.41 -20.55
C THR A 403 -2.84 20.25 -19.56
N ASP A 404 -3.24 20.27 -18.29
CA ASP A 404 -2.57 20.98 -17.21
C ASP A 404 -2.83 20.27 -15.85
N VAL A 405 -2.08 20.67 -14.84
CA VAL A 405 -2.26 20.25 -13.45
C VAL A 405 -3.51 20.87 -12.82
N ALA A 406 -3.84 20.46 -11.59
CA ALA A 406 -5.03 20.89 -10.85
C ALA A 406 -5.18 22.43 -10.79
N GLU A 407 -6.36 22.93 -11.10
CA GLU A 407 -6.72 24.35 -11.08
C GLU A 407 -7.03 24.84 -9.65
N THR A 408 -6.92 26.16 -9.41
CA THR A 408 -7.30 26.74 -8.13
C THR A 408 -8.81 26.71 -7.91
N GLN A 409 -9.23 26.54 -6.65
CA GLN A 409 -10.63 26.52 -6.25
C GLN A 409 -11.29 27.93 -6.25
N GLU A 410 -10.51 29.01 -6.43
CA GLU A 410 -10.98 30.41 -6.35
C GLU A 410 -11.77 30.87 -7.58
N ASP A 411 -11.91 30.06 -8.63
CA ASP A 411 -12.79 30.42 -9.74
C ASP A 411 -14.27 30.18 -9.36
N PRO A 412 -15.00 31.23 -8.89
CA PRO A 412 -16.40 31.08 -8.50
C PRO A 412 -17.32 30.85 -9.68
N SER A 413 -16.83 30.95 -10.93
CA SER A 413 -17.65 30.75 -12.13
C SER A 413 -17.97 29.28 -12.38
N GLY A 414 -17.25 28.35 -11.71
CA GLY A 414 -17.40 26.91 -11.92
C GLY A 414 -17.12 26.47 -13.37
N LYS A 415 -16.59 27.39 -14.18
CA LYS A 415 -16.19 27.11 -15.55
C LYS A 415 -14.84 26.42 -15.59
N PHE A 416 -14.81 25.26 -14.94
CA PHE A 416 -13.77 24.29 -15.22
C PHE A 416 -14.05 23.69 -16.62
N ASP A 417 -14.02 24.54 -17.65
CA ASP A 417 -14.02 24.12 -19.03
C ASP A 417 -12.69 23.44 -19.34
N ASN A 418 -12.46 22.28 -18.69
CA ASN A 418 -11.37 21.42 -19.06
C ASN A 418 -11.76 20.70 -20.37
N PRO A 419 -11.17 21.10 -21.49
CA PRO A 419 -11.50 20.56 -22.81
C PRO A 419 -11.08 19.10 -22.98
N SER A 420 -10.26 18.53 -22.08
CA SER A 420 -9.96 17.09 -22.04
C SER A 420 -11.15 16.22 -21.59
N ARG A 421 -12.28 16.86 -21.20
CA ARG A 421 -13.49 16.17 -20.73
C ARG A 421 -14.00 15.09 -21.70
N TYR A 422 -13.81 15.27 -22.99
CA TYR A 422 -14.35 14.38 -24.02
C TYR A 422 -13.59 13.06 -24.15
N ILE A 423 -12.27 13.08 -23.99
CA ILE A 423 -11.48 11.85 -24.02
C ILE A 423 -11.78 11.01 -22.78
N ASN A 424 -11.99 11.66 -21.62
CA ASN A 424 -12.33 10.99 -20.37
C ASN A 424 -13.68 10.22 -20.41
N THR A 425 -14.55 10.49 -21.37
CA THR A 425 -15.85 9.82 -21.51
C THR A 425 -15.82 8.63 -22.46
N PHE A 426 -14.72 8.39 -23.14
CA PHE A 426 -14.60 7.35 -24.15
C PHE A 426 -14.80 5.94 -23.59
N SER A 427 -14.04 5.55 -22.56
CA SER A 427 -14.19 4.25 -21.92
C SER A 427 -15.54 4.06 -21.25
N PRO A 428 -16.10 5.04 -20.51
CA PRO A 428 -17.44 4.92 -19.95
C PRO A 428 -18.52 4.66 -20.99
N GLN A 429 -18.47 5.36 -22.12
CA GLN A 429 -19.46 5.22 -23.17
C GLN A 429 -19.37 3.90 -23.93
N GLY A 430 -18.17 3.30 -23.99
CA GLY A 430 -17.96 1.94 -24.52
C GLY A 430 -18.10 0.84 -23.46
N GLY A 431 -18.18 1.20 -22.20
CA GLY A 431 -18.10 0.24 -21.08
C GLY A 431 -16.74 -0.46 -21.01
N LEU A 432 -15.67 0.23 -21.48
CA LEU A 432 -14.32 -0.31 -21.57
C LEU A 432 -13.57 -0.13 -20.23
N PRO A 433 -12.60 -1.01 -19.94
CA PRO A 433 -11.75 -0.86 -18.76
C PRO A 433 -10.72 0.25 -18.98
N GLU A 434 -10.44 1.03 -17.95
CA GLU A 434 -9.43 2.09 -17.98
C GLU A 434 -8.77 2.27 -16.62
N MET A 435 -7.46 2.47 -16.62
CA MET A 435 -6.68 2.79 -15.43
C MET A 435 -6.08 4.20 -15.52
N MET A 436 -5.87 4.79 -14.35
CA MET A 436 -5.03 5.98 -14.18
C MET A 436 -3.67 5.55 -13.65
N LEU A 437 -2.60 5.97 -14.35
CA LEU A 437 -1.21 5.72 -13.99
C LEU A 437 -0.56 7.04 -13.56
N PRO A 438 0.02 7.17 -12.37
CA PRO A 438 0.79 8.35 -11.99
C PRO A 438 1.94 8.64 -12.96
N MET A 439 2.14 9.90 -13.32
CA MET A 439 3.33 10.39 -14.04
C MET A 439 4.30 11.13 -13.13
N GLY A 440 4.02 11.17 -11.80
CA GLY A 440 4.76 11.93 -10.80
C GLY A 440 4.31 13.38 -10.71
N LEU A 441 5.22 14.24 -10.30
CA LEU A 441 4.96 15.67 -10.05
C LEU A 441 5.50 16.56 -11.18
N SER A 442 4.77 17.65 -11.47
CA SER A 442 5.21 18.74 -12.34
C SER A 442 6.39 19.51 -11.73
N GLU A 443 6.97 20.41 -12.50
CA GLU A 443 7.85 21.44 -11.93
C GLU A 443 7.00 22.47 -11.16
N ALA A 444 7.52 22.94 -10.03
CA ALA A 444 6.94 24.08 -9.35
C ALA A 444 7.20 25.36 -10.18
N ASP A 445 6.20 26.22 -10.29
CA ASP A 445 6.30 27.52 -10.96
C ASP A 445 5.65 28.62 -10.09
N PRO A 446 6.32 29.10 -9.02
CA PRO A 446 5.76 30.12 -8.13
C PRO A 446 5.38 31.41 -8.85
N ALA A 447 6.11 31.79 -9.91
CA ALA A 447 5.83 32.99 -10.69
C ALA A 447 4.55 32.86 -11.53
N GLY A 448 4.22 31.64 -11.96
CA GLY A 448 2.98 31.32 -12.67
C GLY A 448 1.81 30.93 -11.76
N GLY A 449 1.96 31.04 -10.43
CA GLY A 449 0.91 30.70 -9.47
C GLY A 449 0.88 29.23 -9.06
N PHE A 450 1.98 28.48 -9.26
CA PHE A 450 2.15 27.09 -8.86
C PHE A 450 3.31 26.96 -7.87
N PRO A 451 3.12 27.35 -6.60
CA PRO A 451 4.20 27.33 -5.61
C PRO A 451 4.70 25.93 -5.29
N HIS A 452 3.86 24.92 -5.50
CA HIS A 452 4.18 23.52 -5.27
C HIS A 452 4.13 22.71 -6.57
N ALA A 453 4.93 21.66 -6.63
CA ALA A 453 4.85 20.65 -7.67
C ALA A 453 3.52 19.88 -7.52
N LEU A 454 2.83 19.63 -8.63
CA LEU A 454 1.49 19.04 -8.65
C LEU A 454 1.47 17.75 -9.48
N PRO A 455 0.69 16.75 -9.07
CA PRO A 455 0.60 15.49 -9.81
C PRO A 455 -0.24 15.59 -11.08
N LEU A 456 0.06 14.69 -12.00
CA LEU A 456 -0.76 14.37 -13.15
C LEU A 456 -0.61 12.90 -13.51
N GLY A 457 -1.66 12.28 -14.04
CA GLY A 457 -1.67 10.89 -14.45
C GLY A 457 -1.84 10.71 -15.96
N LEU A 458 -1.41 9.55 -16.45
CA LEU A 458 -1.60 9.03 -17.80
C LEU A 458 -2.77 8.04 -17.77
N SER A 459 -3.76 8.24 -18.64
CA SER A 459 -4.84 7.29 -18.84
C SER A 459 -4.41 6.16 -19.77
N ILE A 460 -4.81 4.92 -19.42
CA ILE A 460 -4.65 3.74 -20.26
C ILE A 460 -5.95 2.93 -20.27
N PHE A 461 -6.47 2.61 -21.48
CA PHE A 461 -7.64 1.75 -21.65
C PHE A 461 -7.36 0.58 -22.59
N SER A 462 -8.22 -0.44 -22.57
CA SER A 462 -8.14 -1.59 -23.46
C SER A 462 -9.52 -2.00 -23.97
N GLY A 463 -9.58 -3.06 -24.77
CA GLY A 463 -10.83 -3.69 -25.18
C GLY A 463 -11.61 -4.23 -23.99
N TYR A 464 -12.90 -4.42 -24.18
CA TYR A 464 -13.79 -4.95 -23.16
C TYR A 464 -13.36 -6.34 -22.69
N GLY A 465 -13.31 -6.54 -21.36
CA GLY A 465 -12.87 -7.78 -20.74
C GLY A 465 -11.34 -7.91 -20.59
N ASN A 466 -10.55 -6.92 -21.05
CA ASN A 466 -9.09 -6.95 -20.96
C ASN A 466 -8.56 -6.26 -19.68
N ASP A 467 -9.32 -6.28 -18.59
CA ASP A 467 -8.93 -5.71 -17.29
C ASP A 467 -7.58 -6.27 -16.81
N ALA A 468 -7.34 -7.57 -16.98
CA ALA A 468 -6.08 -8.22 -16.62
C ALA A 468 -4.87 -7.69 -17.41
N VAL A 469 -5.05 -7.42 -18.71
CA VAL A 469 -3.99 -6.83 -19.57
C VAL A 469 -3.61 -5.43 -19.08
N LEU A 470 -4.60 -4.62 -18.70
CA LEU A 470 -4.34 -3.29 -18.13
C LEU A 470 -3.57 -3.37 -16.82
N LEU A 471 -3.95 -4.28 -15.93
CA LEU A 471 -3.27 -4.47 -14.65
C LEU A 471 -1.83 -4.93 -14.83
N GLN A 472 -1.54 -5.83 -15.79
CA GLN A 472 -0.17 -6.24 -16.11
C GLN A 472 0.67 -5.07 -16.62
N ILE A 473 0.16 -4.29 -17.57
CA ILE A 473 0.84 -3.11 -18.12
C ILE A 473 1.07 -2.06 -17.02
N ALA A 474 0.04 -1.80 -16.21
CA ALA A 474 0.12 -0.84 -15.11
C ALA A 474 1.15 -1.24 -14.06
N TYR A 475 1.19 -2.53 -13.68
CA TYR A 475 2.15 -3.05 -12.71
C TYR A 475 3.58 -2.95 -13.23
N ALA A 476 3.85 -3.38 -14.46
CA ALA A 476 5.17 -3.27 -15.07
C ALA A 476 5.62 -1.79 -15.21
N TYR A 477 4.69 -0.88 -15.57
CA TYR A 477 4.96 0.56 -15.58
C TYR A 477 5.32 1.08 -14.18
N GLU A 478 4.57 0.68 -13.14
CA GLU A 478 4.83 1.06 -11.74
C GLU A 478 6.22 0.64 -11.30
N GLN A 479 6.59 -0.64 -11.55
CA GLN A 479 7.89 -1.19 -11.15
C GLN A 479 9.08 -0.45 -11.77
N GLN A 480 8.90 0.14 -12.95
CA GLN A 480 9.94 0.88 -13.65
C GLN A 480 9.92 2.38 -13.37
N SER A 481 8.74 2.99 -13.32
CA SER A 481 8.60 4.44 -13.18
C SER A 481 8.96 4.95 -11.80
N LYS A 482 8.48 4.27 -10.75
CA LYS A 482 8.65 4.63 -9.31
C LYS A 482 8.44 6.12 -9.04
N VAL A 483 7.43 6.71 -9.72
CA VAL A 483 7.18 8.16 -9.70
C VAL A 483 6.22 8.58 -8.59
N GLN A 484 5.67 7.62 -7.86
CA GLN A 484 4.76 7.93 -6.78
C GLN A 484 5.51 8.63 -5.64
N THR A 485 4.88 9.63 -5.05
CA THR A 485 5.40 10.42 -3.92
C THR A 485 4.27 10.70 -2.95
N HIS A 486 4.61 10.95 -1.70
CA HIS A 486 3.63 11.31 -0.68
C HIS A 486 3.39 12.81 -0.66
N PRO A 487 2.15 13.25 -0.35
CA PRO A 487 1.85 14.66 -0.19
C PRO A 487 2.62 15.27 0.99
N TRP A 488 3.25 16.41 0.79
CA TRP A 488 3.91 17.16 1.86
C TRP A 488 2.93 17.67 2.93
N THR A 489 1.65 17.74 2.60
CA THR A 489 0.57 18.20 3.49
C THR A 489 0.30 17.24 4.65
N THR A 490 0.68 15.98 4.52
CA THR A 490 0.36 14.92 5.48
C THR A 490 1.59 14.04 5.78
N PRO A 491 2.64 14.61 6.38
CA PRO A 491 3.83 13.84 6.76
C PRO A 491 3.47 12.69 7.73
N ALA A 492 4.42 11.81 8.00
CA ALA A 492 4.25 10.78 9.02
C ALA A 492 4.07 11.43 10.41
N LEU A 493 3.16 10.88 11.21
CA LEU A 493 2.95 11.34 12.58
C LEU A 493 4.05 10.78 13.50
N PRO A 494 4.37 11.45 14.63
CA PRO A 494 5.17 10.85 15.68
C PRO A 494 4.57 9.51 16.13
N ASP A 495 5.43 8.53 16.37
CA ASP A 495 5.02 7.20 16.79
C ASP A 495 5.38 6.96 18.26
N PRO A 496 4.42 6.69 19.14
CA PRO A 496 4.68 6.48 20.55
C PRO A 496 5.52 5.22 20.83
N ASP A 497 5.31 4.13 20.09
CA ASP A 497 6.06 2.89 20.29
C ASP A 497 7.53 3.08 19.91
N LEU A 498 7.79 3.83 18.83
CA LEU A 498 9.13 4.23 18.43
C LEU A 498 9.79 5.17 19.47
N ALA A 499 9.02 6.09 20.06
CA ALA A 499 9.52 6.99 21.09
C ALA A 499 9.90 6.22 22.38
N ASP A 500 9.08 5.25 22.80
CA ASP A 500 9.36 4.40 23.95
C ASP A 500 10.59 3.52 23.71
N PHE A 501 10.72 2.91 22.53
CA PHE A 501 11.92 2.17 22.13
C PHE A 501 13.19 3.05 22.17
N ALA A 502 13.11 4.27 21.65
CA ALA A 502 14.21 5.21 21.65
C ALA A 502 14.66 5.62 23.07
N GLN A 503 13.70 5.84 23.99
CA GLN A 503 13.99 6.13 25.40
C GLN A 503 14.66 4.95 26.11
N ASP A 504 14.15 3.75 25.90
CA ASP A 504 14.73 2.53 26.45
C ASP A 504 16.17 2.31 25.96
N LEU A 505 16.41 2.46 24.65
CA LEU A 505 17.73 2.37 24.04
C LEU A 505 18.70 3.42 24.60
N LEU A 506 18.26 4.67 24.75
CA LEU A 506 19.07 5.72 25.39
C LEU A 506 19.38 5.38 26.86
N GLY A 507 18.44 4.79 27.59
CA GLY A 507 18.66 4.26 28.95
C GLY A 507 19.76 3.20 28.99
N GLN A 508 19.68 2.23 28.10
CA GLN A 508 20.68 1.15 27.98
C GLN A 508 22.08 1.69 27.63
N VAL A 509 22.18 2.71 26.77
CA VAL A 509 23.46 3.40 26.48
C VAL A 509 24.07 4.03 27.71
N GLN A 510 23.26 4.58 28.64
CA GLN A 510 23.73 5.19 29.87
C GLN A 510 24.22 4.15 30.89
N GLU A 511 23.59 2.99 30.92
CA GLU A 511 23.90 1.88 31.85
C GLU A 511 25.05 0.98 31.37
N LEU A 512 25.58 1.23 30.15
CA LEU A 512 26.59 0.39 29.52
C LEU A 512 27.90 0.32 30.30
N GLU A 513 28.44 -0.86 30.49
CA GLU A 513 29.77 -1.10 31.10
C GLU A 513 30.90 -0.72 30.13
N ARG A 514 31.12 0.57 29.92
CA ARG A 514 32.04 1.17 28.95
C ARG A 514 33.47 0.62 28.91
N PRO A 515 34.10 0.21 30.08
CA PRO A 515 35.45 -0.34 30.07
C PRO A 515 35.62 -1.65 29.27
N LEU A 516 34.51 -2.29 28.89
CA LEU A 516 34.52 -3.53 28.13
C LEU A 516 34.67 -3.32 26.62
N TYR A 517 34.49 -2.12 26.12
CA TYR A 517 34.39 -1.82 24.70
C TYR A 517 35.51 -0.95 24.16
N THR A 518 35.73 -0.98 22.84
CA THR A 518 36.73 -0.14 22.20
C THR A 518 36.29 1.35 22.18
N GLN A 519 37.25 2.26 22.28
CA GLN A 519 36.94 3.69 22.23
C GLN A 519 36.28 4.13 20.91
N ALA A 520 36.63 3.45 19.80
CA ALA A 520 36.08 3.78 18.48
C ALA A 520 34.58 3.46 18.39
N SER A 521 34.16 2.28 18.87
CA SER A 521 32.73 1.88 18.85
C SER A 521 31.92 2.71 19.84
N LEU A 522 32.46 3.00 21.04
CA LEU A 522 31.82 3.91 22.01
C LEU A 522 31.63 5.32 21.45
N ALA A 523 32.63 5.87 20.75
CA ALA A 523 32.52 7.21 20.18
C ALA A 523 31.49 7.30 19.05
N ALA A 524 31.27 6.23 18.27
CA ALA A 524 30.19 6.19 17.26
C ALA A 524 28.82 6.19 17.92
N MET A 525 28.61 5.31 18.91
CA MET A 525 27.37 5.22 19.68
C MET A 525 27.06 6.51 20.44
N ASP A 526 28.05 7.14 21.09
CA ASP A 526 27.87 8.40 21.83
C ASP A 526 27.42 9.55 20.93
N ARG A 527 27.95 9.63 19.69
CA ARG A 527 27.49 10.65 18.71
C ARG A 527 26.05 10.39 18.30
N ALA A 528 25.70 9.13 18.04
CA ALA A 528 24.33 8.78 17.69
C ALA A 528 23.33 9.07 18.82
N ALA A 529 23.70 8.71 20.06
CA ALA A 529 22.89 8.98 21.26
C ALA A 529 22.75 10.50 21.51
N GLN A 530 23.81 11.27 21.34
CA GLN A 530 23.75 12.73 21.47
C GLN A 530 22.84 13.36 20.39
N ASN A 531 22.93 12.88 19.13
CA ASN A 531 22.05 13.34 18.06
C ASN A 531 20.60 13.06 18.41
N LEU A 532 20.24 11.82 18.75
CA LEU A 532 18.88 11.43 19.10
C LEU A 532 18.36 12.19 20.33
N SER A 533 19.18 12.32 21.41
CA SER A 533 18.79 13.06 22.62
C SER A 533 18.55 14.56 22.39
N SER A 534 19.09 15.13 21.33
CA SER A 534 18.85 16.52 20.95
C SER A 534 17.53 16.71 20.19
N MET A 535 16.90 15.63 19.76
CA MET A 535 15.63 15.64 19.05
C MET A 535 14.47 15.47 20.04
N GLN A 536 13.39 16.20 19.78
CA GLN A 536 12.12 15.94 20.45
C GLN A 536 11.20 15.26 19.44
N ALA A 537 10.66 14.11 19.78
CA ALA A 537 9.83 13.29 18.90
C ALA A 537 8.67 14.09 18.26
N ASP A 538 8.09 15.03 19.02
CA ASP A 538 6.95 15.86 18.57
C ASP A 538 7.37 17.08 17.71
N SER A 539 8.66 17.38 17.62
CA SER A 539 9.18 18.59 16.94
C SER A 539 10.00 18.31 15.68
N VAL A 540 10.28 17.05 15.41
CA VAL A 540 11.03 16.57 14.24
C VAL A 540 10.10 15.66 13.44
N ASP A 541 10.20 15.69 12.10
CA ASP A 541 9.41 14.76 11.29
C ASP A 541 9.74 13.29 11.63
N ALA A 542 8.72 12.44 11.61
CA ALA A 542 8.82 11.08 12.09
C ALA A 542 9.87 10.24 11.32
N VAL A 543 10.09 10.51 10.03
CA VAL A 543 11.09 9.80 9.21
C VAL A 543 12.50 10.14 9.67
N THR A 544 12.77 11.43 9.91
CA THR A 544 14.06 11.88 10.45
C THR A 544 14.31 11.33 11.86
N TYR A 545 13.27 11.29 12.71
CA TYR A 545 13.36 10.71 14.04
C TYR A 545 13.66 9.21 13.97
N GLN A 546 12.92 8.45 13.16
CA GLN A 546 13.15 7.02 12.94
C GLN A 546 14.56 6.72 12.44
N ALA A 547 15.07 7.52 11.50
CA ALA A 547 16.44 7.37 10.99
C ALA A 547 17.50 7.60 12.08
N ALA A 548 17.25 8.54 13.00
CA ALA A 548 18.14 8.79 14.14
C ALA A 548 18.12 7.64 15.16
N VAL A 549 16.94 7.07 15.44
CA VAL A 549 16.77 5.88 16.29
C VAL A 549 17.51 4.68 15.70
N ARG A 550 17.35 4.44 14.39
CA ARG A 550 18.05 3.38 13.65
C ARG A 550 19.56 3.53 13.74
N THR A 551 20.07 4.75 13.52
CA THR A 551 21.52 5.03 13.62
C THR A 551 22.08 4.71 14.99
N LEU A 552 21.32 4.95 16.06
CA LEU A 552 21.72 4.58 17.43
C LEU A 552 21.65 3.05 17.63
N ALA A 553 20.61 2.37 17.17
CA ALA A 553 20.47 0.93 17.27
C ALA A 553 21.62 0.20 16.55
N GLU A 554 21.95 0.61 15.32
CA GLU A 554 23.08 0.08 14.55
C GLU A 554 24.43 0.32 15.26
N ALA A 555 24.63 1.50 15.84
CA ALA A 555 25.84 1.82 16.57
C ALA A 555 25.94 1.04 17.89
N TYR A 556 24.83 0.75 18.55
CA TYR A 556 24.76 -0.10 19.74
C TYR A 556 25.11 -1.55 19.39
N ASP A 557 24.53 -2.11 18.35
CA ASP A 557 24.79 -3.48 17.88
C ASP A 557 26.25 -3.65 17.39
N ALA A 558 26.86 -2.57 16.89
CA ALA A 558 28.26 -2.55 16.42
C ALA A 558 29.29 -2.38 17.56
N LEU A 559 28.87 -2.42 18.86
CA LEU A 559 29.79 -2.31 19.97
C LEU A 559 30.83 -3.46 19.96
N ALA A 560 32.10 -3.11 19.87
CA ALA A 560 33.20 -4.07 19.81
C ALA A 560 33.87 -4.21 21.16
N LEU A 561 33.86 -5.43 21.73
CA LEU A 561 34.58 -5.76 22.97
C LEU A 561 36.09 -5.54 22.80
N LEU A 562 36.74 -5.12 23.88
CA LEU A 562 38.20 -5.11 23.93
C LEU A 562 38.72 -6.56 23.79
N PRO A 563 39.82 -6.81 23.05
CA PRO A 563 40.44 -8.11 23.03
C PRO A 563 40.88 -8.47 24.44
N PRO A 564 40.77 -9.77 24.88
CA PRO A 564 41.20 -10.19 26.18
C PRO A 564 42.67 -9.80 26.35
N GLU A 565 42.99 -9.13 27.49
CA GLU A 565 44.38 -8.80 27.81
C GLU A 565 45.22 -10.08 27.73
N THR A 566 46.10 -10.13 26.76
CA THR A 566 47.17 -11.13 26.74
C THR A 566 48.05 -10.80 27.92
N THR A 567 47.93 -11.55 29.00
CA THR A 567 48.86 -11.49 30.11
C THR A 567 50.24 -11.74 29.51
N GLN A 568 51.01 -10.68 29.30
CA GLN A 568 52.43 -10.79 29.02
C GLN A 568 53.03 -11.49 30.22
N ALA A 569 53.35 -12.78 30.06
CA ALA A 569 54.20 -13.48 30.97
C ALA A 569 55.48 -12.67 31.08
N THR A 570 55.69 -11.98 32.19
CA THR A 570 56.95 -11.36 32.55
C THR A 570 57.99 -12.46 32.53
N GLU A 571 58.85 -12.45 31.52
CA GLU A 571 60.08 -13.27 31.49
C GLU A 571 60.91 -12.92 32.72
N MET A 572 60.89 -13.82 33.71
CA MET A 572 61.91 -13.82 34.76
C MET A 572 63.27 -14.19 34.15
N PRO A 573 64.34 -13.48 34.46
CA PRO A 573 65.67 -13.80 33.91
C PRO A 573 66.11 -15.19 34.38
N ALA A 574 66.53 -16.00 33.43
CA ALA A 574 67.03 -17.36 33.64
C ALA A 574 68.32 -17.33 34.48
N SER A 575 68.26 -17.91 35.70
CA SER A 575 69.44 -18.39 36.41
C SER A 575 69.80 -19.75 35.87
N LYS A 576 71.03 -19.84 35.35
CA LYS A 576 71.67 -21.10 35.02
C LYS A 576 71.93 -21.89 36.32
N GLU A 577 71.41 -23.09 36.45
CA GLU A 577 72.14 -24.29 36.94
C GLU A 577 71.17 -25.45 37.18
N ALA A 578 71.68 -26.60 36.79
CA ALA A 578 71.35 -27.98 37.18
C ALA A 578 70.45 -28.81 36.24
N SER A 579 71.21 -29.52 35.50
CA SER A 579 71.06 -30.81 34.86
C SER A 579 70.15 -31.85 35.50
N GLN A 580 69.58 -32.64 34.58
CA GLN A 580 69.28 -34.09 34.66
C GLN A 580 68.06 -34.59 35.42
N GLU A 581 67.38 -35.44 34.68
CA GLU A 581 66.50 -36.55 35.12
C GLU A 581 65.02 -36.18 35.42
N ALA A 582 64.12 -36.38 34.46
CA ALA A 582 63.18 -37.49 34.49
C ALA A 582 62.19 -37.42 33.32
N GLN A 583 62.41 -38.31 32.38
CA GLN A 583 61.36 -38.76 31.47
C GLN A 583 60.27 -39.47 32.32
N MET A 584 59.09 -38.90 32.38
CA MET A 584 57.90 -39.68 32.72
C MET A 584 56.74 -39.30 31.82
N ARG A 585 56.40 -40.24 30.97
CA ARG A 585 55.29 -40.24 30.03
C ARG A 585 53.97 -40.01 30.71
N LEU A 586 53.19 -39.06 30.27
CA LEU A 586 51.74 -39.00 30.46
C LEU A 586 51.05 -39.05 29.10
N PRO A 587 50.49 -40.19 28.71
CA PRO A 587 49.42 -40.20 27.71
C PRO A 587 48.14 -40.24 28.51
N TRP A 588 47.19 -39.37 28.25
CA TRP A 588 45.74 -39.46 28.63
C TRP A 588 45.08 -38.09 28.86
N VAL A 589 45.22 -37.16 27.94
CA VAL A 589 44.43 -35.91 27.99
C VAL A 589 43.76 -35.54 26.64
N ILE A 590 43.62 -36.47 25.72
CA ILE A 590 42.81 -36.26 24.53
C ILE A 590 42.02 -37.55 24.29
N PRO A 591 40.91 -37.80 24.95
CA PRO A 591 39.62 -37.95 24.26
C PRO A 591 38.36 -37.66 25.13
N VAL A 592 38.30 -36.60 25.90
CA VAL A 592 37.08 -36.27 26.65
C VAL A 592 36.15 -35.34 25.87
N ALA A 593 36.68 -34.51 24.96
CA ALA A 593 35.87 -33.63 24.14
C ALA A 593 35.11 -34.36 23.01
N ALA A 594 35.61 -35.50 22.54
CA ALA A 594 34.93 -36.30 21.53
C ALA A 594 33.79 -37.18 22.06
N ALA A 595 33.77 -37.49 23.34
CA ALA A 595 32.72 -38.30 23.98
C ALA A 595 31.46 -37.49 24.35
N ALA A 596 31.59 -36.20 24.61
CA ALA A 596 30.44 -35.32 24.89
C ALA A 596 29.60 -35.01 23.65
N ALA A 597 30.21 -34.90 22.48
CA ALA A 597 29.49 -34.66 21.21
C ALA A 597 28.73 -35.90 20.69
N ALA A 598 29.17 -37.10 21.07
CA ALA A 598 28.52 -38.35 20.65
C ALA A 598 27.29 -38.74 21.47
N LEU A 599 27.06 -38.13 22.65
CA LEU A 599 25.90 -38.41 23.52
C LEU A 599 24.74 -37.43 23.35
N CYS A 600 24.94 -36.25 22.73
CA CYS A 600 23.86 -35.28 22.51
C CYS A 600 22.95 -35.63 21.32
N VAL A 601 23.46 -36.31 20.28
CA VAL A 601 22.69 -36.64 19.07
C VAL A 601 21.62 -37.71 19.32
N PRO A 602 21.83 -38.79 20.11
CA PRO A 602 20.79 -39.76 20.43
C PRO A 602 19.67 -39.21 21.31
N PHE A 603 19.97 -38.26 22.22
CA PHE A 603 18.99 -37.68 23.13
C PHE A 603 18.00 -36.75 22.43
N CYS A 604 18.47 -35.96 21.48
CA CYS A 604 17.60 -35.11 20.62
C CYS A 604 16.70 -35.95 19.71
N ILE A 605 17.19 -37.10 19.21
CA ILE A 605 16.39 -38.02 18.37
C ILE A 605 15.34 -38.73 19.23
N TYR A 606 15.67 -39.07 20.51
CA TYR A 606 14.73 -39.67 21.45
C TYR A 606 13.57 -38.72 21.80
N LEU A 607 13.87 -37.47 22.08
CA LEU A 607 12.84 -36.46 22.37
C LEU A 607 11.94 -36.12 21.17
N ARG A 608 12.50 -36.10 19.95
CA ARG A 608 11.70 -35.96 18.73
C ARG A 608 10.79 -37.16 18.43
N LYS A 609 11.18 -38.37 18.80
CA LYS A 609 10.33 -39.57 18.65
C LYS A 609 9.21 -39.62 19.68
N LYS A 610 9.43 -39.10 20.91
CA LYS A 610 8.40 -39.09 21.96
C LYS A 610 7.27 -38.09 21.67
N LYS A 611 7.58 -36.98 20.95
CA LYS A 611 6.58 -35.98 20.58
C LYS A 611 5.68 -36.40 19.37
N LYS A 612 6.01 -37.54 18.72
CA LYS A 612 5.24 -38.04 17.56
C LYS A 612 4.26 -39.17 17.92
N ASN A 613 4.31 -39.67 19.16
CA ASN A 613 3.48 -40.82 19.60
C ASN A 613 2.33 -40.47 20.55
N ASP A 614 2.13 -39.19 20.89
CA ASP A 614 1.03 -38.74 21.77
C ASP A 614 -0.04 -37.99 20.95
N SER A 615 -0.59 -38.64 19.93
CA SER A 615 -1.85 -38.23 19.32
C SER A 615 -2.91 -39.26 19.65
N PRO A 616 -4.03 -38.89 20.26
CA PRO A 616 -5.07 -39.85 20.60
C PRO A 616 -5.86 -40.27 19.36
N VAL A 617 -6.01 -41.59 19.27
CA VAL A 617 -6.76 -42.32 18.26
C VAL A 617 -8.26 -42.10 18.44
N ALA A 618 -8.93 -42.01 17.33
CA ALA A 618 -10.37 -42.00 17.16
C ALA A 618 -11.08 -43.23 17.70
N ALA A 619 -12.33 -43.09 18.08
CA ALA A 619 -13.28 -44.16 18.15
C ALA A 619 -14.70 -43.72 17.80
N HIS A 620 -15.13 -44.23 16.66
CA HIS A 620 -16.37 -44.97 16.37
C HIS A 620 -17.75 -44.29 16.50
N THR A 621 -18.29 -44.06 15.33
CA THR A 621 -19.63 -44.50 14.82
C THR A 621 -20.64 -45.08 15.81
N MET A 622 -21.85 -44.58 15.79
CA MET A 622 -23.05 -45.42 15.54
C MET A 622 -24.27 -44.58 15.15
N HIS A 623 -24.96 -45.08 14.18
CA HIS A 623 -26.29 -44.92 13.65
C HIS A 623 -27.40 -44.50 14.64
N GLY A 624 -28.41 -43.88 14.08
CA GLY A 624 -29.77 -43.87 14.64
C GLY A 624 -30.71 -42.90 13.95
N ASP A 625 -31.49 -43.45 13.08
CA ASP A 625 -32.62 -42.97 12.30
C ASP A 625 -33.67 -42.08 12.97
N GLU A 626 -34.43 -41.41 12.09
CA GLU A 626 -35.87 -41.07 12.15
C GLU A 626 -36.33 -39.87 13.04
N LYS A 627 -36.70 -38.80 12.51
CA LYS A 627 -38.01 -38.36 11.96
C LYS A 627 -37.91 -36.96 11.38
#